data_3068146fd2126fd3ad20a3a83450f361
#
_entry.id   3068146fd2126fd3ad20a3a83450f361
#
_cell.length_a   1.000
_cell.length_b   1.000
_cell.length_c   1.000
_cell.angle_alpha   90.00
_cell.angle_beta   90.00
_cell.angle_gamma   90.00
#
_symmetry.space_group_name_H-M   'P 1'
#
loop_
_entity.id
_entity.type
_entity.pdbx_description
1 polymer ?
#
loop_
_entity_poly.entity_id
_entity_poly.type
_entity_poly.pdbx_seq_one_letter_code
_entity_poly.pdbx_strand_id
1 'polypeptide(L)'
;MTKLFLLCVLAVLTWYYFPETRAILLDVAEPVVVPLARWSTEEEMAQVARNVVDQERLTGDLPKGGAWLAWLDARYATPDMAEDPWGSVYQLESSKDSVWVLSYGPDRTRGTQDDFRVSTPRIR
;
A
#
# COMPACT_ATOMS: atom_id res chain seq x y z
N MET A 1 0.06 -27.51 -22.43
CA MET A 1 -0.32 -26.12 -22.62
C MET A 1 -1.75 -25.90 -23.05
N THR A 2 -2.27 -26.72 -23.95
CA THR A 2 -3.66 -26.60 -24.42
C THR A 2 -4.71 -26.75 -23.31
N LYS A 3 -4.46 -27.66 -22.36
CA LYS A 3 -5.36 -27.90 -21.21
C LYS A 3 -5.40 -26.69 -20.25
N LEU A 4 -4.27 -26.07 -20.02
CA LEU A 4 -4.18 -24.87 -19.19
C LEU A 4 -4.90 -23.68 -19.84
N PHE A 5 -4.72 -23.51 -21.13
CA PHE A 5 -5.42 -22.48 -21.90
C PHE A 5 -6.94 -22.69 -21.87
N LEU A 6 -7.39 -23.94 -22.04
CA LEU A 6 -8.82 -24.27 -21.95
C LEU A 6 -9.39 -23.95 -20.55
N LEU A 7 -8.66 -24.27 -19.49
CA LEU A 7 -9.06 -23.95 -18.12
C LEU A 7 -9.17 -22.44 -17.90
N CYS A 8 -8.22 -21.67 -18.42
CA CYS A 8 -8.26 -20.21 -18.34
C CYS A 8 -9.47 -19.62 -19.08
N VAL A 9 -9.76 -20.14 -20.28
CA VAL A 9 -10.94 -19.72 -21.06
C VAL A 9 -12.22 -20.07 -20.31
N LEU A 10 -12.32 -21.28 -19.75
CA LEU A 10 -13.47 -21.68 -18.94
C LEU A 10 -13.65 -20.78 -17.70
N ALA A 11 -12.55 -20.46 -17.01
CA ALA A 11 -12.58 -19.57 -15.86
C ALA A 11 -13.09 -18.16 -16.24
N VAL A 12 -12.62 -17.62 -17.35
CA VAL A 12 -13.07 -16.31 -17.86
C VAL A 12 -14.53 -16.33 -18.25
N LEU A 13 -14.97 -17.38 -18.97
CA LEU A 13 -16.37 -17.56 -19.35
C LEU A 13 -17.27 -17.70 -18.13
N THR A 14 -16.87 -18.48 -17.13
CA THR A 14 -17.59 -18.63 -15.88
C THR A 14 -17.67 -17.29 -15.15
N TRP A 15 -16.59 -16.56 -15.10
CA TRP A 15 -16.56 -15.21 -14.51
C TRP A 15 -17.54 -14.26 -15.18
N TYR A 16 -17.61 -14.31 -16.49
CA TYR A 16 -18.45 -13.39 -17.27
C TYR A 16 -19.95 -13.75 -17.19
N TYR A 17 -20.29 -15.05 -17.28
CA TYR A 17 -21.68 -15.49 -17.36
C TYR A 17 -22.35 -15.77 -16.00
N PHE A 18 -21.58 -15.99 -14.95
CA PHE A 18 -22.10 -16.35 -13.64
C PHE A 18 -21.63 -15.36 -12.56
N PRO A 19 -22.38 -14.27 -12.33
CA PRO A 19 -22.00 -13.28 -11.30
C PRO A 19 -21.99 -13.86 -9.88
N GLU A 20 -22.78 -14.88 -9.60
CA GLU A 20 -22.79 -15.57 -8.30
C GLU A 20 -21.49 -16.30 -8.03
N THR A 21 -20.92 -16.96 -9.05
CA THR A 21 -19.61 -17.61 -8.97
C THR A 21 -18.49 -16.61 -8.74
N ARG A 22 -18.63 -15.40 -9.30
CA ARG A 22 -17.68 -14.31 -9.09
C ARG A 22 -17.59 -13.92 -7.60
N ALA A 23 -18.72 -13.80 -6.94
CA ALA A 23 -18.76 -13.49 -5.51
C ALA A 23 -18.10 -14.57 -4.67
N ILE A 24 -18.33 -15.84 -4.98
CA ILE A 24 -17.72 -16.99 -4.31
C ILE A 24 -16.19 -17.01 -4.54
N LEU A 25 -15.73 -16.75 -5.75
CA LEU A 25 -14.30 -16.71 -6.07
C LEU A 25 -13.58 -15.57 -5.34
N LEU A 26 -14.19 -14.42 -5.25
CA LEU A 26 -13.64 -13.28 -4.50
C LEU A 26 -13.57 -13.60 -3.01
N ASP A 27 -14.58 -14.22 -2.45
CA ASP A 27 -14.64 -14.62 -1.05
C ASP A 27 -13.56 -15.65 -0.71
N VAL A 28 -13.35 -16.63 -1.57
CA VAL A 28 -12.28 -17.64 -1.42
C VAL A 28 -10.89 -17.04 -1.60
N ALA A 29 -10.73 -16.04 -2.48
CA ALA A 29 -9.45 -15.40 -2.76
C ALA A 29 -9.05 -14.40 -1.67
N GLU A 30 -9.98 -13.86 -0.90
CA GLU A 30 -9.73 -12.84 0.13
C GLU A 30 -8.62 -13.24 1.12
N PRO A 31 -8.60 -14.46 1.70
CA PRO A 31 -7.54 -14.87 2.63
C PRO A 31 -6.13 -14.87 2.04
N VAL A 32 -6.01 -14.90 0.72
CA VAL A 32 -4.72 -14.87 0.01
C VAL A 32 -4.37 -13.46 -0.44
N VAL A 33 -5.36 -12.71 -0.93
CA VAL A 33 -5.17 -11.37 -1.49
C VAL A 33 -4.80 -10.36 -0.42
N VAL A 34 -5.43 -10.40 0.76
CA VAL A 34 -5.18 -9.44 1.84
C VAL A 34 -3.76 -9.55 2.39
N PRO A 35 -3.22 -10.74 2.74
CA PRO A 35 -1.83 -10.84 3.16
C PRO A 35 -0.82 -10.42 2.08
N LEU A 36 -1.09 -10.73 0.82
CA LEU A 36 -0.24 -10.35 -0.29
C LEU A 36 -0.24 -8.83 -0.51
N ALA A 37 -1.41 -8.21 -0.43
CA ALA A 37 -1.56 -6.75 -0.53
C ALA A 37 -0.84 -6.05 0.62
N ARG A 38 -0.90 -6.58 1.84
CA ARG A 38 -0.16 -6.05 2.99
C ARG A 38 1.35 -6.12 2.78
N TRP A 39 1.85 -7.26 2.33
CA TRP A 39 3.27 -7.43 2.05
C TRP A 39 3.77 -6.42 1.01
N SER A 40 3.07 -6.30 -0.11
CA SER A 40 3.39 -5.34 -1.16
C SER A 40 3.33 -3.89 -0.65
N THR A 41 2.35 -3.57 0.17
CA THR A 41 2.19 -2.25 0.79
C THR A 41 3.34 -1.93 1.75
N GLU A 42 3.78 -2.90 2.55
CA GLU A 42 4.93 -2.73 3.45
C GLU A 42 6.21 -2.40 2.67
N GLU A 43 6.43 -3.03 1.51
CA GLU A 43 7.55 -2.73 0.63
C GLU A 43 7.48 -1.29 0.08
N GLU A 44 6.31 -0.85 -0.36
CA GLU A 44 6.10 0.53 -0.80
C GLU A 44 6.32 1.53 0.34
N MET A 45 5.78 1.25 1.51
CA MET A 45 5.96 2.07 2.71
C MET A 45 7.43 2.19 3.11
N ALA A 46 8.16 1.08 3.05
CA ALA A 46 9.60 1.08 3.31
C ALA A 46 10.35 1.97 2.30
N GLN A 47 9.97 1.93 1.04
CA GLN A 47 10.55 2.80 0.00
C GLN A 47 10.23 4.28 0.26
N VAL A 48 9.00 4.59 0.61
CA VAL A 48 8.58 5.96 0.98
C VAL A 48 9.38 6.45 2.19
N ALA A 49 9.52 5.63 3.23
CA ALA A 49 10.29 5.96 4.41
C ALA A 49 11.76 6.25 4.09
N ARG A 50 12.37 5.44 3.24
CA ARG A 50 13.76 5.68 2.78
C ARG A 50 13.88 7.00 2.01
N ASN A 51 12.93 7.29 1.13
CA ASN A 51 12.90 8.54 0.38
C ASN A 51 12.75 9.77 1.30
N VAL A 52 11.96 9.66 2.36
CA VAL A 52 11.81 10.71 3.37
C VAL A 52 13.13 10.96 4.11
N VAL A 53 13.83 9.91 4.52
CA VAL A 53 15.13 10.01 5.19
C VAL A 53 16.19 10.61 4.25
N ASP A 54 16.19 10.23 2.99
CA ASP A 54 17.07 10.81 1.97
C ASP A 54 16.78 12.31 1.77
N GLN A 55 15.53 12.70 1.77
CA GLN A 55 15.13 14.10 1.68
C GLN A 55 15.65 14.91 2.90
N GLU A 56 15.51 14.37 4.10
CA GLU A 56 16.05 14.99 5.31
C GLU A 56 17.57 15.17 5.23
N ARG A 57 18.27 14.16 4.73
CA ARG A 57 19.73 14.21 4.56
C ARG A 57 20.15 15.31 3.59
N LEU A 58 19.38 15.52 2.53
CA LEU A 58 19.70 16.50 1.48
C LEU A 58 19.31 17.94 1.88
N THR A 59 18.20 18.12 2.58
CA THR A 59 17.61 19.43 2.88
C THR A 59 17.69 19.81 4.34
N GLY A 60 17.92 18.85 5.24
CA GLY A 60 17.91 19.05 6.68
C GLY A 60 16.53 19.02 7.33
N ASP A 61 15.47 18.92 6.55
CA ASP A 61 14.10 18.95 7.03
C ASP A 61 13.28 17.76 6.56
N LEU A 62 12.34 17.31 7.41
CA LEU A 62 11.34 16.32 7.06
C LEU A 62 10.08 16.99 6.50
N PRO A 63 9.41 16.38 5.52
CA PRO A 63 8.10 16.85 5.06
C PRO A 63 7.03 16.52 6.11
N LYS A 64 6.65 17.50 6.93
CA LYS A 64 5.70 17.32 8.04
C LYS A 64 4.41 18.08 7.82
N GLY A 65 3.35 17.62 8.48
CA GLY A 65 2.08 18.31 8.53
C GLY A 65 1.52 18.59 7.14
N GLY A 66 1.19 19.84 6.85
CA GLY A 66 0.65 20.22 5.54
C GLY A 66 1.60 20.05 4.37
N ALA A 67 2.90 19.99 4.60
CA ALA A 67 3.91 19.76 3.57
C ALA A 67 3.98 18.28 3.12
N TRP A 68 3.47 17.36 3.90
CA TRP A 68 3.52 15.93 3.61
C TRP A 68 2.79 15.57 2.32
N LEU A 69 1.55 15.99 2.18
CA LEU A 69 0.75 15.73 0.97
C LEU A 69 1.37 16.37 -0.27
N ALA A 70 1.83 17.60 -0.15
CA ALA A 70 2.51 18.30 -1.24
C ALA A 70 3.82 17.60 -1.65
N TRP A 71 4.56 17.08 -0.69
CA TRP A 71 5.77 16.32 -0.94
C TRP A 71 5.49 15.01 -1.67
N LEU A 72 4.44 14.28 -1.26
CA LEU A 72 4.02 13.05 -1.93
C LEU A 72 3.62 13.33 -3.38
N ASP A 73 2.82 14.36 -3.62
CA ASP A 73 2.37 14.75 -4.95
C ASP A 73 3.54 15.15 -5.86
N ALA A 74 4.53 15.85 -5.30
CA ALA A 74 5.70 16.28 -6.05
C ALA A 74 6.68 15.13 -6.32
N ARG A 75 6.76 14.16 -5.40
CA ARG A 75 7.70 13.03 -5.49
C ARG A 75 7.21 11.92 -6.40
N TYR A 76 5.90 11.67 -6.40
CA TYR A 76 5.30 10.57 -7.14
C TYR A 76 4.32 11.10 -8.19
N ALA A 77 4.57 10.72 -9.44
CA ALA A 77 3.79 11.19 -10.58
C ALA A 77 2.38 10.60 -10.63
N THR A 78 2.16 9.46 -9.95
CA THR A 78 0.87 8.78 -9.93
C THR A 78 0.32 8.70 -8.52
N PRO A 79 -1.00 8.89 -8.31
CA PRO A 79 -1.63 8.77 -6.99
C PRO A 79 -1.41 7.40 -6.33
N ASP A 80 -1.27 6.35 -7.13
CA ASP A 80 -1.07 4.97 -6.67
C ASP A 80 0.15 4.81 -5.77
N MET A 81 1.17 5.62 -5.95
CA MET A 81 2.39 5.58 -5.14
C MET A 81 2.23 6.27 -3.79
N ALA A 82 1.24 7.14 -3.64
CA ALA A 82 0.97 7.89 -2.42
C ALA A 82 -0.15 7.29 -1.57
N GLU A 83 -0.84 6.30 -2.10
CA GLU A 83 -1.98 5.66 -1.46
C GLU A 83 -1.74 4.17 -1.26
N ASP A 84 -2.34 3.63 -0.20
CA ASP A 84 -2.37 2.19 0.01
C ASP A 84 -3.38 1.51 -0.94
N PRO A 85 -3.39 0.16 -1.04
CA PRO A 85 -4.32 -0.56 -1.92
C PRO A 85 -5.79 -0.34 -1.60
N TRP A 86 -6.10 0.17 -0.41
CA TRP A 86 -7.47 0.43 0.04
C TRP A 86 -7.90 1.88 -0.15
N GLY A 87 -7.05 2.72 -0.76
CA GLY A 87 -7.36 4.09 -1.16
C GLY A 87 -7.13 5.15 -0.10
N SER A 88 -6.43 4.82 0.99
CA SER A 88 -6.04 5.79 2.01
C SER A 88 -4.63 6.30 1.75
N VAL A 89 -4.42 7.60 1.92
CA VAL A 89 -3.11 8.21 1.79
C VAL A 89 -2.20 7.77 2.94
N TYR A 90 -0.95 7.43 2.65
CA TYR A 90 0.03 7.12 3.67
C TYR A 90 0.24 8.31 4.61
N GLN A 91 0.42 8.00 5.90
CA GLN A 91 0.69 9.01 6.92
C GLN A 91 2.15 8.95 7.35
N LEU A 92 2.69 10.09 7.75
CA LEU A 92 4.06 10.20 8.23
C LEU A 92 4.08 10.55 9.72
N GLU A 93 4.81 9.75 10.49
CA GLU A 93 5.16 10.08 11.87
C GLU A 93 6.68 10.07 12.01
N SER A 94 7.20 10.85 12.92
CA SER A 94 8.64 10.91 13.16
C SER A 94 8.95 11.06 14.64
N SER A 95 10.06 10.46 15.05
CA SER A 95 10.68 10.68 16.35
C SER A 95 12.09 11.21 16.15
N LYS A 96 12.81 11.36 17.26
CA LYS A 96 14.21 11.78 17.25
C LYS A 96 15.10 10.84 16.41
N ASP A 97 14.81 9.54 16.43
CA ASP A 97 15.70 8.50 15.88
C ASP A 97 15.13 7.78 14.68
N SER A 98 13.83 7.88 14.42
CA SER A 98 13.16 7.10 13.39
C SER A 98 12.04 7.87 12.72
N VAL A 99 11.71 7.42 11.51
CA VAL A 99 10.56 7.87 10.74
C VAL A 99 9.65 6.66 10.53
N TRP A 100 8.35 6.85 10.68
CA TRP A 100 7.35 5.83 10.39
C TRP A 100 6.40 6.29 9.30
N VAL A 101 6.15 5.40 8.35
CA VAL A 101 5.07 5.53 7.38
C VAL A 101 3.96 4.59 7.81
N LEU A 102 2.73 5.10 7.86
CA LEU A 102 1.56 4.36 8.35
C LEU A 102 0.55 4.15 7.23
N SER A 103 -0.09 2.97 7.24
CA SER A 103 -1.29 2.68 6.49
C SER A 103 -2.41 2.33 7.46
N TYR A 104 -3.64 2.79 7.16
CA TYR A 104 -4.81 2.45 7.98
C TYR A 104 -5.35 1.05 7.70
N GLY A 105 -4.82 0.37 6.68
CA GLY A 105 -5.23 -0.98 6.34
C GLY A 105 -6.59 -1.06 5.65
N PRO A 106 -7.15 -2.29 5.56
CA PRO A 106 -8.39 -2.52 4.82
C PRO A 106 -9.62 -1.75 5.34
N ASP A 107 -9.66 -1.43 6.64
CA ASP A 107 -10.81 -0.72 7.23
C ASP A 107 -10.77 0.81 7.03
N ARG A 108 -9.66 1.35 6.56
CA ARG A 108 -9.45 2.79 6.32
C ARG A 108 -9.65 3.66 7.56
N THR A 109 -9.55 3.08 8.74
CA THR A 109 -9.82 3.77 10.00
C THR A 109 -8.57 3.80 10.86
N ARG A 110 -8.19 4.99 11.31
CA ARG A 110 -7.03 5.19 12.18
C ARG A 110 -7.30 4.60 13.57
N GLY A 111 -6.27 4.00 14.15
CA GLY A 111 -6.32 3.51 15.52
C GLY A 111 -6.96 2.14 15.70
N THR A 112 -7.04 1.35 14.62
CA THR A 112 -7.60 0.00 14.65
C THR A 112 -6.50 -1.07 14.54
N GLN A 113 -6.88 -2.33 14.70
CA GLN A 113 -5.95 -3.46 14.53
C GLN A 113 -5.47 -3.63 13.09
N ASP A 114 -6.17 -3.05 12.11
CA ASP A 114 -5.79 -3.09 10.72
C ASP A 114 -4.66 -2.12 10.37
N ASP A 115 -4.36 -1.17 11.25
CA ASP A 115 -3.26 -0.24 11.05
C ASP A 115 -1.92 -0.96 11.10
N PHE A 116 -1.04 -0.59 10.18
CA PHE A 116 0.34 -1.07 10.21
C PHE A 116 1.31 0.03 9.77
N ARG A 117 2.55 -0.09 10.22
CA ARG A 117 3.56 0.92 9.98
C ARG A 117 4.92 0.30 9.72
N VAL A 118 5.72 1.01 8.95
CA VAL A 118 7.10 0.66 8.66
C VAL A 118 8.00 1.77 9.20
N SER A 119 9.05 1.39 9.92
CA SER A 119 10.02 2.33 10.48
C SER A 119 11.33 2.30 9.70
N THR A 120 11.98 3.46 9.61
CA THR A 120 13.32 3.60 9.06
C THR A 120 14.13 4.53 9.97
N PRO A 121 15.37 4.15 10.34
CA PRO A 121 16.21 5.02 11.16
C PRO A 121 16.54 6.32 10.45
N ARG A 122 16.54 7.42 11.20
CA ARG A 122 17.01 8.69 10.69
C ARG A 122 18.52 8.69 10.66
N ILE A 123 19.09 9.16 9.57
CA ILE A 123 20.54 9.31 9.40
C ILE A 123 20.90 10.73 9.83
N ARG A 124 21.73 10.83 10.82
CA ARG A 124 22.26 12.12 11.31
C ARG A 124 23.72 12.28 11.00
#